data_580bb8bd11c1709043ea39158f942157
#
_entry.id   580bb8bd11c1709043ea39158f942157
#
_cell.length_a   1.000
_cell.length_b   1.000
_cell.length_c   1.000
_cell.angle_alpha   90.00
_cell.angle_beta   90.00
_cell.angle_gamma   90.00
#
_symmetry.space_group_name_H-M   'P 1'
#
loop_
_entity.id
_entity.type
_entity.pdbx_description
1 polymer ?
#
loop_
_entity_poly.entity_id
_entity_poly.type
_entity_poly.pdbx_seq_one_letter_code
_entity_poly.pdbx_strand_id
1 'polypeptide(L)'
;MYKRQGVKLAPAGITIKQLIDEYCGGIQEGHTFKAYLPGGASGGILPAKLDNIPLDFDTLQEHGCFIGSAAVVVLSDRDNMKDIAKNLMFFFHDESCGQCTPCRNGTEKALKLMNQSSWDVDLLKELSSAMMDASICGLGQAAPNPMLAVIKHFPEEVTN
;
A
#
# COMPACT_ATOMS: atom_id res chain seq x y z
N MET A 1 -7.67 12.73 2.95
CA MET A 1 -9.04 12.19 2.85
C MET A 1 -9.84 12.94 1.80
N TYR A 2 -10.75 12.26 1.10
CA TYR A 2 -11.66 12.86 0.12
C TYR A 2 -13.06 13.10 0.72
N LYS A 3 -13.81 14.06 0.16
CA LYS A 3 -15.07 14.55 0.77
C LYS A 3 -16.22 13.55 0.71
N ARG A 4 -16.35 12.77 -0.37
CA ARG A 4 -17.51 11.87 -0.61
C ARG A 4 -17.03 10.44 -0.78
N GLN A 5 -17.08 9.67 0.28
CA GLN A 5 -16.75 8.24 0.29
C GLN A 5 -17.93 7.41 -0.27
N GLY A 6 -17.64 6.18 -0.62
CA GLY A 6 -18.62 5.20 -1.09
C GLY A 6 -18.27 4.60 -2.44
N VAL A 7 -19.14 3.74 -2.94
CA VAL A 7 -18.98 3.10 -4.25
C VAL A 7 -19.23 4.10 -5.37
N LYS A 8 -18.33 4.13 -6.35
CA LYS A 8 -18.42 4.99 -7.53
C LYS A 8 -18.36 4.16 -8.80
N LEU A 9 -19.20 4.49 -9.77
CA LEU A 9 -19.11 3.94 -11.11
C LEU A 9 -18.28 4.92 -11.95
N ALA A 10 -17.10 4.49 -12.37
CA ALA A 10 -16.16 5.29 -13.14
C ALA A 10 -15.59 4.48 -14.30
N PRO A 11 -15.14 5.11 -15.40
CA PRO A 11 -14.49 4.41 -16.51
C PRO A 11 -13.21 3.69 -16.06
N ALA A 12 -12.92 2.54 -16.67
CA ALA A 12 -11.62 1.89 -16.50
C ALA A 12 -10.51 2.81 -17.06
N GLY A 13 -9.37 2.85 -16.36
CA GLY A 13 -8.27 3.75 -16.72
C GLY A 13 -8.43 5.18 -16.24
N ILE A 14 -9.44 5.47 -15.41
CA ILE A 14 -9.54 6.77 -14.73
C ILE A 14 -8.31 6.99 -13.83
N THR A 15 -7.84 8.22 -13.72
CA THR A 15 -6.73 8.55 -12.80
C THR A 15 -7.26 8.78 -11.39
N ILE A 16 -6.39 8.62 -10.38
CA ILE A 16 -6.79 8.92 -8.99
C ILE A 16 -7.19 10.40 -8.84
N LYS A 17 -6.53 11.30 -9.56
CA LYS A 17 -6.86 12.72 -9.57
C LYS A 17 -8.30 12.96 -10.04
N GLN A 18 -8.68 12.40 -11.18
CA GLN A 18 -10.05 12.50 -11.71
C GLN A 18 -11.07 11.87 -10.76
N LEU A 19 -10.76 10.70 -10.20
CA LEU A 19 -11.64 10.03 -9.24
C LEU A 19 -11.90 10.90 -8.00
N ILE A 20 -10.87 11.56 -7.46
CA ILE A 20 -11.00 12.46 -6.32
C ILE A 20 -11.83 13.69 -6.68
N ASP A 21 -11.51 14.36 -7.79
CA ASP A 21 -12.08 15.66 -8.14
C ASP A 21 -13.51 15.53 -8.66
N GLU A 22 -13.75 14.63 -9.60
CA GLU A 22 -15.04 14.54 -10.32
C GLU A 22 -16.06 13.69 -9.55
N TYR A 23 -15.62 12.58 -8.92
CA TYR A 23 -16.53 11.62 -8.29
C TYR A 23 -16.64 11.77 -6.78
N CYS A 24 -15.57 12.26 -6.13
CA CYS A 24 -15.50 12.33 -4.67
C CYS A 24 -15.58 13.77 -4.11
N GLY A 25 -15.65 14.77 -4.97
CA GLY A 25 -15.81 16.18 -4.58
C GLY A 25 -14.55 16.83 -4.00
N GLY A 26 -13.38 16.27 -4.33
CA GLY A 26 -12.08 16.80 -3.94
C GLY A 26 -11.60 16.33 -2.56
N ILE A 27 -10.46 16.85 -2.16
CA ILE A 27 -9.86 16.61 -0.84
C ILE A 27 -10.57 17.46 0.22
N GLN A 28 -10.66 16.96 1.45
CA GLN A 28 -11.20 17.68 2.60
C GLN A 28 -10.40 18.96 2.90
N GLU A 29 -11.08 20.01 3.35
CA GLU A 29 -10.42 21.23 3.79
C GLU A 29 -9.39 20.98 4.90
N GLY A 30 -8.25 21.65 4.79
CA GLY A 30 -7.14 21.49 5.74
C GLY A 30 -6.34 20.20 5.58
N HIS A 31 -6.54 19.47 4.47
CA HIS A 31 -5.73 18.30 4.10
C HIS A 31 -5.12 18.50 2.71
N THR A 32 -3.91 17.98 2.55
CA THR A 32 -3.22 17.89 1.25
C THR A 32 -3.09 16.44 0.84
N PHE A 33 -3.34 16.15 -0.43
CA PHE A 33 -3.18 14.80 -0.98
C PHE A 33 -1.71 14.36 -0.93
N LYS A 34 -1.41 13.25 -0.26
CA LYS A 34 -0.05 12.74 -0.07
C LYS A 34 0.21 11.42 -0.78
N ALA A 35 -0.72 10.47 -0.65
CA ALA A 35 -0.56 9.12 -1.18
C ALA A 35 -1.91 8.44 -1.37
N TYR A 36 -1.90 7.29 -2.04
CA TYR A 36 -3.10 6.48 -2.19
C TYR A 36 -2.77 4.99 -2.35
N LEU A 37 -3.72 4.14 -1.94
CA LEU A 37 -3.73 2.72 -2.26
C LEU A 37 -4.66 2.54 -3.47
N PRO A 38 -4.18 2.05 -4.61
CA PRO A 38 -5.02 1.92 -5.81
C PRO A 38 -6.00 0.73 -5.76
N GLY A 39 -5.68 -0.30 -4.99
CA GLY A 39 -6.38 -1.57 -5.04
C GLY A 39 -6.55 -2.30 -3.70
N GLY A 40 -6.65 -1.56 -2.61
CA GLY A 40 -6.74 -2.12 -1.26
C GLY A 40 -5.38 -2.48 -0.65
N ALA A 41 -5.40 -3.25 0.44
CA ALA A 41 -4.22 -3.52 1.26
C ALA A 41 -3.04 -4.13 0.48
N SER A 42 -3.31 -5.03 -0.46
CA SER A 42 -2.29 -5.73 -1.25
C SER A 42 -1.79 -4.94 -2.46
N GLY A 43 -2.52 -3.89 -2.86
CA GLY A 43 -2.28 -3.13 -4.09
C GLY A 43 -1.07 -2.21 -4.07
N GLY A 44 -0.37 -2.11 -2.94
CA GLY A 44 0.74 -1.18 -2.74
C GLY A 44 0.29 0.24 -2.39
N ILE A 45 1.25 1.16 -2.29
CA ILE A 45 1.02 2.58 -1.97
C ILE A 45 1.75 3.45 -3.00
N LEU A 46 1.04 4.39 -3.60
CA LEU A 46 1.59 5.34 -4.57
C LEU A 46 1.57 6.77 -4.02
N PRO A 47 2.61 7.56 -4.27
CA PRO A 47 2.67 8.96 -3.85
C PRO A 47 1.80 9.85 -4.75
N ALA A 48 1.34 10.98 -4.22
CA ALA A 48 0.51 11.96 -4.96
C ALA A 48 1.15 12.47 -6.27
N LYS A 49 2.48 12.49 -6.38
CA LYS A 49 3.16 12.86 -7.64
C LYS A 49 2.87 11.92 -8.82
N LEU A 50 2.27 10.76 -8.56
CA LEU A 50 1.82 9.77 -9.54
C LEU A 50 0.29 9.77 -9.66
N ASP A 51 -0.36 10.89 -9.51
CA ASP A 51 -1.83 11.05 -9.52
C ASP A 51 -2.46 10.96 -10.91
N ASN A 52 -1.65 11.05 -11.97
CA ASN A 52 -2.10 11.04 -13.36
C ASN A 52 -1.94 9.69 -14.06
N ILE A 53 -1.46 8.65 -13.36
CA ILE A 53 -1.38 7.31 -13.97
C ILE A 53 -2.77 6.65 -13.99
N PRO A 54 -3.11 5.92 -15.06
CA PRO A 54 -4.37 5.20 -15.16
C PRO A 54 -4.49 4.13 -14.07
N LEU A 55 -5.66 4.05 -13.47
CA LEU A 55 -6.04 2.95 -12.58
C LEU A 55 -6.52 1.78 -13.45
N ASP A 56 -5.59 0.99 -13.92
CA ASP A 56 -5.84 -0.18 -14.77
C ASP A 56 -4.98 -1.39 -14.35
N PHE A 57 -5.08 -2.48 -15.10
CA PHE A 57 -4.40 -3.73 -14.76
C PHE A 57 -2.90 -3.73 -15.10
N ASP A 58 -2.47 -2.95 -16.08
CA ASP A 58 -1.10 -3.03 -16.61
C ASP A 58 -0.20 -1.91 -16.10
N THR A 59 -0.65 -0.66 -16.15
CA THR A 59 0.16 0.54 -15.83
C THR A 59 0.65 0.55 -14.37
N LEU A 60 -0.18 0.10 -13.44
CA LEU A 60 0.17 0.07 -12.01
C LEU A 60 1.31 -0.91 -11.71
N GLN A 61 1.49 -1.96 -12.52
CA GLN A 61 2.52 -2.98 -12.30
C GLN A 61 3.94 -2.41 -12.44
N GLU A 62 4.16 -1.46 -13.34
CA GLU A 62 5.46 -0.78 -13.49
C GLU A 62 5.90 -0.05 -12.21
N HIS A 63 4.93 0.30 -11.36
CA HIS A 63 5.15 0.94 -10.07
C HIS A 63 5.17 -0.04 -8.89
N GLY A 64 5.04 -1.34 -9.14
CA GLY A 64 4.95 -2.37 -8.10
C GLY A 64 3.58 -2.39 -7.39
N CYS A 65 2.54 -1.87 -8.06
CA CYS A 65 1.19 -1.79 -7.56
C CYS A 65 0.21 -2.50 -8.50
N PHE A 66 -1.00 -2.75 -8.04
CA PHE A 66 -2.07 -3.31 -8.87
C PHE A 66 -3.45 -2.87 -8.37
N ILE A 67 -4.43 -2.90 -9.27
CA ILE A 67 -5.79 -2.39 -8.97
C ILE A 67 -6.58 -3.32 -8.03
N GLY A 68 -6.27 -4.62 -8.01
CA GLY A 68 -6.86 -5.59 -7.11
C GLY A 68 -8.39 -5.51 -7.03
N SER A 69 -8.89 -5.20 -5.84
CA SER A 69 -10.32 -5.03 -5.56
C SER A 69 -10.88 -3.65 -5.97
N ALA A 70 -10.08 -2.78 -6.54
CA ALA A 70 -10.42 -1.37 -6.77
C ALA A 70 -10.88 -0.60 -5.50
N ALA A 71 -10.51 -1.09 -4.33
CA ALA A 71 -10.74 -0.41 -3.06
C ALA A 71 -9.70 0.70 -2.87
N VAL A 72 -10.00 1.87 -3.41
CA VAL A 72 -9.09 3.02 -3.36
C VAL A 72 -9.14 3.68 -1.99
N VAL A 73 -7.96 3.87 -1.38
CA VAL A 73 -7.81 4.62 -0.12
C VAL A 73 -6.95 5.85 -0.38
N VAL A 74 -7.44 7.03 -0.02
CA VAL A 74 -6.71 8.30 -0.19
C VAL A 74 -6.13 8.74 1.16
N LEU A 75 -4.85 9.04 1.16
CA LEU A 75 -4.08 9.43 2.33
C LEU A 75 -3.65 10.91 2.20
N SER A 76 -3.60 11.60 3.33
CA SER A 76 -3.26 13.01 3.41
C SER A 76 -1.90 13.27 4.04
N ASP A 77 -1.49 14.52 4.04
CA ASP A 77 -0.30 15.03 4.73
C ASP A 77 -0.26 14.74 6.24
N ARG A 78 -1.42 14.43 6.84
CA ARG A 78 -1.53 14.05 8.25
C ARG A 78 -1.28 12.57 8.52
N ASP A 79 -1.20 11.76 7.47
CA ASP A 79 -0.95 10.33 7.57
C ASP A 79 0.55 10.05 7.50
N ASN A 80 1.06 9.25 8.43
CA ASN A 80 2.43 8.76 8.41
C ASN A 80 2.48 7.45 7.62
N MET A 81 3.32 7.38 6.58
CA MET A 81 3.35 6.22 5.69
C MET A 81 3.96 4.99 6.37
N LYS A 82 4.89 5.18 7.30
CA LYS A 82 5.45 4.12 8.13
C LYS A 82 4.36 3.43 8.98
N ASP A 83 3.48 4.22 9.59
CA ASP A 83 2.37 3.69 10.39
C ASP A 83 1.29 3.03 9.53
N ILE A 84 1.00 3.58 8.34
CA ILE A 84 0.11 2.96 7.37
C ILE A 84 0.64 1.60 6.93
N ALA A 85 1.91 1.50 6.54
CA ALA A 85 2.51 0.23 6.14
C ALA A 85 2.52 -0.80 7.28
N LYS A 86 2.79 -0.37 8.52
CA LYS A 86 2.69 -1.21 9.71
C LYS A 86 1.29 -1.77 9.92
N ASN A 87 0.28 -0.90 9.83
CA ASN A 87 -1.11 -1.31 9.97
C ASN A 87 -1.53 -2.33 8.90
N LEU A 88 -1.08 -2.14 7.66
CA LEU A 88 -1.33 -3.09 6.58
C LEU A 88 -0.59 -4.42 6.79
N MET A 89 0.66 -4.40 7.27
CA MET A 89 1.39 -5.62 7.62
C MET A 89 0.72 -6.37 8.79
N PHE A 90 0.20 -5.64 9.78
CA PHE A 90 -0.59 -6.21 10.87
C PHE A 90 -1.85 -6.93 10.33
N PHE A 91 -2.56 -6.29 9.40
CA PHE A 91 -3.69 -6.92 8.72
C PHE A 91 -3.29 -8.25 8.06
N PHE A 92 -2.19 -8.28 7.29
CA PHE A 92 -1.74 -9.52 6.65
C PHE A 92 -1.29 -10.59 7.65
N HIS A 93 -0.73 -10.20 8.79
CA HIS A 93 -0.38 -11.11 9.87
C HIS A 93 -1.63 -11.74 10.49
N ASP A 94 -2.64 -10.94 10.78
CA ASP A 94 -3.89 -11.37 11.41
C ASP A 94 -4.71 -12.28 10.47
N GLU A 95 -4.75 -11.95 9.17
CA GLU A 95 -5.46 -12.71 8.14
C GLU A 95 -4.68 -13.94 7.62
N SER A 96 -3.47 -14.16 8.10
CA SER A 96 -2.66 -15.33 7.69
C SER A 96 -3.30 -16.61 8.21
N CYS A 97 -3.57 -17.56 7.30
CA CYS A 97 -4.06 -18.90 7.69
C CYS A 97 -3.03 -19.74 8.45
N GLY A 98 -1.77 -19.29 8.55
CA GLY A 98 -0.68 -19.97 9.26
C GLY A 98 -0.08 -21.20 8.57
N GLN A 99 -0.55 -21.60 7.38
CA GLN A 99 -0.14 -22.86 6.75
C GLN A 99 1.33 -22.85 6.31
N CYS A 100 1.76 -21.81 5.59
CA CYS A 100 3.13 -21.76 5.07
C CYS A 100 4.06 -20.90 5.94
N THR A 101 5.28 -21.40 6.14
CA THR A 101 6.30 -20.73 6.97
C THR A 101 6.65 -19.32 6.47
N PRO A 102 6.85 -19.08 5.16
CA PRO A 102 7.21 -17.74 4.68
C PRO A 102 6.18 -16.68 5.04
N CYS A 103 4.90 -16.96 4.89
CA CYS A 103 3.83 -16.03 5.27
C CYS A 103 3.71 -15.89 6.79
N ARG A 104 3.51 -17.01 7.52
CA ARG A 104 3.32 -17.00 8.97
C ARG A 104 4.46 -16.31 9.72
N ASN A 105 5.68 -16.76 9.49
CA ASN A 105 6.84 -16.22 10.20
C ASN A 105 7.32 -14.90 9.58
N GLY A 106 7.13 -14.74 8.27
CA GLY A 106 7.52 -13.52 7.55
C GLY A 106 6.74 -12.31 8.01
N THR A 107 5.42 -12.38 8.08
CA THR A 107 4.57 -11.26 8.55
C THR A 107 4.87 -10.91 10.02
N GLU A 108 5.04 -11.92 10.90
CA GLU A 108 5.42 -11.72 12.30
C GLU A 108 6.78 -11.02 12.42
N LYS A 109 7.78 -11.51 11.67
CA LYS A 109 9.13 -10.94 11.69
C LYS A 109 9.15 -9.53 11.10
N ALA A 110 8.45 -9.29 10.00
CA ALA A 110 8.31 -7.96 9.41
C ALA A 110 7.74 -6.97 10.43
N LEU A 111 6.67 -7.32 11.13
CA LEU A 111 6.09 -6.46 12.18
C LEU A 111 7.09 -6.14 13.30
N LYS A 112 7.89 -7.12 13.75
CA LYS A 112 8.92 -6.89 14.77
C LYS A 112 9.97 -5.89 14.29
N LEU A 113 10.41 -6.00 13.04
CA LEU A 113 11.37 -5.06 12.43
C LEU A 113 10.75 -3.68 12.20
N MET A 114 9.51 -3.61 11.72
CA MET A 114 8.80 -2.35 11.47
C MET A 114 8.42 -1.60 12.76
N ASN A 115 8.42 -2.26 13.92
CA ASN A 115 8.21 -1.61 15.21
C ASN A 115 9.47 -0.93 15.77
N GLN A 116 10.62 -1.07 15.14
CA GLN A 116 11.82 -0.35 15.51
C GLN A 116 11.75 1.14 15.09
N SER A 117 12.50 2.00 15.78
CA SER A 117 12.55 3.43 15.46
C SER A 117 13.01 3.70 14.04
N SER A 118 14.05 3.01 13.58
CA SER A 118 14.51 3.00 12.19
C SER A 118 14.37 1.59 11.62
N TRP A 119 13.91 1.49 10.37
CA TRP A 119 13.77 0.18 9.73
C TRP A 119 15.10 -0.31 9.18
N ASP A 120 15.41 -1.58 9.41
CA ASP A 120 16.44 -2.31 8.68
C ASP A 120 15.91 -2.65 7.28
N VAL A 121 16.13 -1.71 6.36
CA VAL A 121 15.58 -1.75 5.00
C VAL A 121 16.09 -2.96 4.23
N ASP A 122 17.37 -3.31 4.39
CA ASP A 122 17.95 -4.42 3.65
C ASP A 122 17.40 -5.76 4.14
N LEU A 123 17.32 -5.95 5.44
CA LEU A 123 16.70 -7.15 6.03
C LEU A 123 15.20 -7.27 5.69
N LEU A 124 14.46 -6.14 5.66
CA LEU A 124 13.06 -6.14 5.24
C LEU A 124 12.89 -6.51 3.77
N LYS A 125 13.79 -6.09 2.89
CA LYS A 125 13.78 -6.50 1.46
C LYS A 125 14.09 -7.98 1.28
N GLU A 126 15.10 -8.51 1.98
CA GLU A 126 15.41 -9.95 1.94
C GLU A 126 14.23 -10.80 2.42
N LEU A 127 13.63 -10.40 3.55
CA LEU A 127 12.44 -11.05 4.08
C LEU A 127 11.27 -11.01 3.10
N SER A 128 11.08 -9.86 2.43
CA SER A 128 10.04 -9.68 1.40
C SER A 128 10.24 -10.65 0.24
N SER A 129 11.47 -10.78 -0.27
CA SER A 129 11.76 -11.72 -1.36
C SER A 129 11.40 -13.15 -0.96
N ALA A 130 11.81 -13.58 0.24
CA ALA A 130 11.45 -14.91 0.73
C ALA A 130 9.93 -15.12 0.86
N MET A 131 9.19 -14.09 1.30
CA MET A 131 7.73 -14.16 1.39
C MET A 131 7.08 -14.23 0.02
N MET A 132 7.52 -13.41 -0.94
CA MET A 132 6.97 -13.34 -2.30
C MET A 132 7.22 -14.64 -3.06
N ASP A 133 8.43 -15.20 -2.97
CA ASP A 133 8.85 -16.36 -3.75
C ASP A 133 8.35 -17.69 -3.18
N ALA A 134 8.23 -17.80 -1.86
CA ALA A 134 7.99 -19.07 -1.19
C ALA A 134 6.62 -19.21 -0.50
N SER A 135 5.79 -18.15 -0.46
CA SER A 135 4.43 -18.27 0.07
C SER A 135 3.53 -19.03 -0.92
N ILE A 136 2.66 -19.89 -0.39
CA ILE A 136 1.79 -20.77 -1.18
C ILE A 136 0.72 -19.95 -1.93
N CYS A 137 0.24 -18.84 -1.39
CA CYS A 137 -0.87 -18.08 -1.96
C CYS A 137 -0.60 -16.58 -2.00
N GLY A 138 -1.46 -15.87 -2.72
CA GLY A 138 -1.36 -14.43 -2.94
C GLY A 138 -1.34 -13.57 -1.67
N LEU A 139 -1.89 -14.03 -0.53
CA LEU A 139 -1.82 -13.28 0.71
C LEU A 139 -0.37 -13.07 1.15
N GLY A 140 0.39 -14.14 1.31
CA GLY A 140 1.78 -14.04 1.73
C GLY A 140 2.69 -13.41 0.67
N GLN A 141 2.40 -13.64 -0.61
CA GLN A 141 3.13 -13.04 -1.73
C GLN A 141 2.92 -11.53 -1.81
N ALA A 142 1.73 -11.02 -1.49
CA ALA A 142 1.39 -9.60 -1.59
C ALA A 142 1.60 -8.81 -0.29
N ALA A 143 1.71 -9.47 0.85
CA ALA A 143 1.88 -8.82 2.15
C ALA A 143 3.04 -7.80 2.21
N PRO A 144 4.20 -8.02 1.55
CA PRO A 144 5.28 -7.06 1.52
C PRO A 144 5.02 -5.79 0.70
N ASN A 145 4.07 -5.79 -0.26
CA ASN A 145 3.90 -4.72 -1.23
C ASN A 145 3.76 -3.31 -0.60
N PRO A 146 2.90 -3.08 0.39
CA PRO A 146 2.77 -1.75 1.00
C PRO A 146 4.06 -1.28 1.67
N MET A 147 4.75 -2.16 2.36
CA MET A 147 6.02 -1.86 3.03
C MET A 147 7.11 -1.51 2.02
N LEU A 148 7.25 -2.32 0.95
CA LEU A 148 8.21 -2.05 -0.13
C LEU A 148 7.90 -0.75 -0.86
N ALA A 149 6.62 -0.43 -1.06
CA ALA A 149 6.18 0.83 -1.64
C ALA A 149 6.57 2.03 -0.76
N VAL A 150 6.42 1.93 0.56
CA VAL A 150 6.84 2.99 1.49
C VAL A 150 8.36 3.15 1.49
N ILE A 151 9.13 2.07 1.52
CA ILE A 151 10.60 2.11 1.39
C ILE A 151 11.04 2.81 0.10
N LYS A 152 10.33 2.56 -1.02
CA LYS A 152 10.65 3.12 -2.33
C LYS A 152 10.29 4.60 -2.47
N HIS A 153 9.13 5.01 -1.96
CA HIS A 153 8.53 6.31 -2.24
C HIS A 153 8.62 7.31 -1.10
N PHE A 154 8.85 6.84 0.13
CA PHE A 154 8.91 7.64 1.36
C PHE A 154 10.10 7.22 2.25
N PRO A 155 11.33 7.14 1.68
CA PRO A 155 12.50 6.65 2.42
C PRO A 155 12.79 7.49 3.68
N GLU A 156 12.48 8.78 3.66
CA GLU A 156 12.67 9.69 4.79
C GLU A 156 11.83 9.32 6.02
N GLU A 157 10.67 8.67 5.81
CA GLU A 157 9.80 8.26 6.93
C GLU A 157 10.24 6.93 7.58
N VAL A 158 11.10 6.15 6.92
CA VAL A 158 11.53 4.84 7.43
C VAL A 158 12.94 4.84 8.05
N THR A 159 13.73 5.88 7.76
CA THR A 159 15.11 6.03 8.25
C THR A 159 15.25 6.93 9.48
N ASN A 160 14.18 7.58 9.90
CA ASN A 160 14.12 8.46 11.07
C ASN A 160 13.49 7.77 12.27
#